data_ca3f61855b58678cd11a18d2da0a0559
#
_entry.id   ca3f61855b58678cd11a18d2da0a0559
#
_cell.length_a   1.000
_cell.length_b   1.000
_cell.length_c   1.000
_cell.angle_alpha   90.00
_cell.angle_beta   90.00
_cell.angle_gamma   90.00
#
_symmetry.space_group_name_H-M   'P 1'
#
loop_
_entity.id
_entity.type
_entity.pdbx_description
1 polymer ?
#
loop_
_entity_poly.entity_id
_entity_poly.type
_entity_poly.pdbx_seq_one_letter_code
_entity_poly.pdbx_strand_id
1 'polypeptide(L)'
;RGAAAVEDLGVIGLERECGLVSRYETVVSPEAGEETIRYIERLVKFMVWSRGGWKLFIGGPKSVGDAIRNIYSARGTRKFDCEMMEKAYGKKFQVVVTTPGKVPDSREMQVAAGGHLEGCRIGFDLGASDYKVSAVINGEPVFTEETPWDPKNQANSEYHYHHISAALHRAAAHLPRVDAIGGSTAGIVVDNEIRVASLFRAIPKKDFPRAAKIFKRIQREWNVPLVMMNDGDVTALAGALSLKKKGMLGIAMGSSEAGGFMDKQGRILGWLNELAFAPVDYNPAAAADEWSMDRGVGALYFSQQAVNKLLPAAGIQ
;
A
#
# COMPACT_ATOMS: atom_id res chain seq x y z
N ARG A 1 14.78 27.31 37.49
CA ARG A 1 14.43 27.78 36.12
C ARG A 1 15.20 26.83 35.19
N GLY A 2 14.56 25.72 34.76
CA GLY A 2 15.13 24.85 33.73
C GLY A 2 15.24 25.64 32.41
N ALA A 3 16.41 25.60 31.79
CA ALA A 3 16.57 26.09 30.43
C ALA A 3 15.54 25.36 29.54
N ALA A 4 14.73 26.09 28.78
CA ALA A 4 13.87 25.49 27.77
C ALA A 4 14.78 24.68 26.84
N ALA A 5 14.48 23.40 26.66
CA ALA A 5 15.23 22.58 25.70
C ALA A 5 15.15 23.29 24.34
N VAL A 6 16.31 23.51 23.73
CA VAL A 6 16.38 24.02 22.36
C VAL A 6 15.85 22.91 21.47
N GLU A 7 14.72 23.14 20.84
CA GLU A 7 14.12 22.19 19.91
C GLU A 7 14.58 22.53 18.49
N ASP A 8 15.08 21.56 17.75
CA ASP A 8 15.46 21.72 16.36
C ASP A 8 14.36 21.19 15.43
N LEU A 9 14.20 21.84 14.28
CA LEU A 9 13.29 21.37 13.25
C LEU A 9 13.82 20.05 12.66
N GLY A 10 13.02 19.01 12.79
CA GLY A 10 13.21 17.73 12.09
C GLY A 10 12.31 17.67 10.85
N VAL A 11 12.86 17.31 9.70
CA VAL A 11 12.12 17.16 8.46
C VAL A 11 12.40 15.80 7.84
N ILE A 12 11.35 15.05 7.58
CA ILE A 12 11.40 13.75 6.92
C ILE A 12 10.81 13.90 5.52
N GLY A 13 11.56 13.53 4.49
CA GLY A 13 11.10 13.45 3.10
C GLY A 13 11.21 12.02 2.61
N LEU A 14 10.19 11.53 1.92
CA LEU A 14 10.20 10.20 1.34
C LEU A 14 9.83 10.28 -0.15
N GLU A 15 10.81 9.99 -1.00
CA GLU A 15 10.68 10.06 -2.46
C GLU A 15 10.21 8.71 -3.03
N ARG A 16 9.17 8.79 -3.85
CA ARG A 16 8.62 7.71 -4.68
C ARG A 16 9.08 7.83 -6.14
N GLU A 17 8.38 7.16 -7.02
CA GLU A 17 8.60 7.28 -8.47
C GLU A 17 8.23 8.67 -9.00
N CYS A 18 8.77 9.03 -10.14
CA CYS A 18 8.51 10.30 -10.83
C CYS A 18 8.77 11.57 -10.00
N GLY A 19 9.62 11.47 -8.96
CA GLY A 19 9.95 12.59 -8.09
C GLY A 19 8.79 13.04 -7.20
N LEU A 20 7.82 12.14 -6.93
CA LEU A 20 6.79 12.38 -5.91
C LEU A 20 7.44 12.30 -4.54
N VAL A 21 7.10 13.23 -3.65
CA VAL A 21 7.69 13.33 -2.31
C VAL A 21 6.59 13.55 -1.29
N SER A 22 6.56 12.70 -0.27
CA SER A 22 5.82 12.97 0.96
C SER A 22 6.76 13.61 1.97
N ARG A 23 6.37 14.76 2.53
CA ARG A 23 7.16 15.53 3.50
C ARG A 23 6.41 15.64 4.82
N TYR A 24 7.11 15.48 5.93
CA TYR A 24 6.60 15.66 7.28
C TYR A 24 7.59 16.45 8.12
N GLU A 25 7.09 17.41 8.88
CA GLU A 25 7.88 18.25 9.78
C GLU A 25 7.54 17.91 11.22
N THR A 26 8.56 17.85 12.05
CA THR A 26 8.43 17.56 13.49
C THR A 26 9.50 18.30 14.27
N VAL A 27 9.40 18.22 15.57
CA VAL A 27 10.39 18.80 16.48
C VAL A 27 11.23 17.69 17.06
N VAL A 28 12.53 17.89 17.12
CA VAL A 28 13.50 16.93 17.66
C VAL A 28 14.41 17.60 18.70
N SER A 29 14.80 16.85 19.72
CA SER A 29 15.84 17.32 20.65
C SER A 29 17.21 17.26 19.97
N PRO A 30 18.02 18.33 20.07
CA PRO A 30 19.38 18.33 19.51
C PRO A 30 20.29 17.27 20.13
N GLU A 31 20.03 16.88 21.38
CA GLU A 31 20.83 15.91 22.13
C GLU A 31 20.66 14.47 21.67
N ALA A 32 19.77 14.22 20.71
CA ALA A 32 19.60 12.92 20.03
C ALA A 32 19.65 11.69 20.95
N GLY A 33 18.98 11.76 22.11
CA GLY A 33 18.84 10.61 23.00
C GLY A 33 18.09 9.44 22.36
N GLU A 34 18.13 8.26 22.99
CA GLU A 34 17.47 7.04 22.48
C GLU A 34 15.98 7.25 22.21
N GLU A 35 15.29 8.04 23.00
CA GLU A 35 13.87 8.36 22.83
C GLU A 35 13.61 9.17 21.56
N THR A 36 14.46 10.15 21.25
CA THR A 36 14.37 10.93 20.01
C THR A 36 14.60 10.04 18.79
N ILE A 37 15.61 9.18 18.83
CA ILE A 37 15.91 8.24 17.75
C ILE A 37 14.74 7.28 17.56
N ARG A 38 14.19 6.73 18.64
CA ARG A 38 13.04 5.83 18.61
C ARG A 38 11.81 6.53 18.04
N TYR A 39 11.51 7.75 18.46
CA TYR A 39 10.40 8.54 17.93
C TYR A 39 10.54 8.74 16.41
N ILE A 40 11.69 9.21 15.95
CA ILE A 40 11.93 9.43 14.52
C ILE A 40 11.90 8.12 13.74
N GLU A 41 12.44 7.04 14.28
CA GLU A 41 12.42 5.71 13.67
C GLU A 41 10.98 5.20 13.47
N ARG A 42 10.10 5.33 14.48
CA ARG A 42 8.70 4.94 14.37
C ARG A 42 7.95 5.79 13.35
N LEU A 43 8.21 7.10 13.35
CA LEU A 43 7.62 8.02 12.38
C LEU A 43 8.07 7.71 10.95
N VAL A 44 9.36 7.45 10.74
CA VAL A 44 9.89 7.00 9.45
C VAL A 44 9.24 5.70 9.02
N LYS A 45 9.14 4.71 9.92
CA LYS A 45 8.48 3.43 9.59
C LYS A 45 7.02 3.64 9.20
N PHE A 46 6.29 4.47 9.94
CA PHE A 46 4.92 4.81 9.57
C PHE A 46 4.84 5.45 8.17
N MET A 47 5.72 6.39 7.86
CA MET A 47 5.77 7.01 6.53
C MET A 47 6.13 6.01 5.43
N VAL A 48 7.11 5.14 5.68
CA VAL A 48 7.55 4.10 4.72
C VAL A 48 6.38 3.19 4.33
N TRP A 49 5.56 2.76 5.28
CA TRP A 49 4.46 1.83 5.01
C TRP A 49 3.15 2.50 4.61
N SER A 50 2.91 3.73 5.07
CA SER A 50 1.71 4.48 4.65
C SER A 50 1.91 5.23 3.33
N ARG A 51 3.06 5.87 3.12
CA ARG A 51 3.34 6.70 1.94
C ARG A 51 4.08 5.93 0.86
N GLY A 52 5.00 5.05 1.27
CA GLY A 52 5.91 4.36 0.38
C GLY A 52 7.07 5.24 -0.10
N GLY A 53 8.13 4.62 -0.58
CA GLY A 53 9.26 5.32 -1.18
C GLY A 53 10.56 4.52 -1.10
N TRP A 54 11.49 4.89 -1.95
CA TRP A 54 12.80 4.24 -2.04
C TRP A 54 13.94 5.14 -1.57
N LYS A 55 13.68 6.45 -1.37
CA LYS A 55 14.72 7.39 -0.93
C LYS A 55 14.20 8.27 0.20
N LEU A 56 14.80 8.08 1.35
CA LEU A 56 14.48 8.75 2.59
C LEU A 56 15.44 9.92 2.82
N PHE A 57 14.92 11.10 3.04
CA PHE A 57 15.66 12.28 3.47
C PHE A 57 15.41 12.53 4.96
N ILE A 58 16.48 12.72 5.73
CA ILE A 58 16.41 13.13 7.14
C ILE A 58 17.11 14.48 7.26
N GLY A 59 16.33 15.52 7.44
CA GLY A 59 16.78 16.88 7.69
C GLY A 59 16.68 17.19 9.20
N GLY A 60 17.78 17.59 9.83
CA GLY A 60 17.82 17.86 11.26
C GLY A 60 19.21 17.58 11.86
N PRO A 61 19.29 17.27 13.17
CA PRO A 61 20.56 16.92 13.80
C PRO A 61 21.23 15.73 13.11
N LYS A 62 22.52 15.90 12.81
CA LYS A 62 23.31 14.87 12.07
C LYS A 62 23.32 13.53 12.79
N SER A 63 23.40 13.53 14.13
CA SER A 63 23.38 12.33 14.96
C SER A 63 22.10 11.50 14.77
N VAL A 64 20.93 12.15 14.71
CA VAL A 64 19.64 11.49 14.41
C VAL A 64 19.67 10.91 13.00
N GLY A 65 20.09 11.70 12.01
CA GLY A 65 20.18 11.24 10.62
C GLY A 65 21.10 10.03 10.44
N ASP A 66 22.28 10.03 11.07
CA ASP A 66 23.23 8.92 10.99
C ASP A 66 22.69 7.66 11.71
N ALA A 67 21.99 7.81 12.85
CA ALA A 67 21.32 6.71 13.52
C ALA A 67 20.24 6.07 12.63
N ILE A 68 19.36 6.88 12.03
CA ILE A 68 18.33 6.40 11.09
C ILE A 68 18.97 5.71 9.87
N ARG A 69 20.06 6.25 9.31
CA ARG A 69 20.78 5.62 8.21
C ARG A 69 21.31 4.23 8.57
N ASN A 70 21.81 4.04 9.77
CA ASN A 70 22.29 2.74 10.26
C ASN A 70 21.11 1.76 10.43
N ILE A 71 19.99 2.22 11.01
CA ILE A 71 18.77 1.44 11.22
C ILE A 71 18.19 0.97 9.86
N TYR A 72 18.09 1.88 8.88
CA TYR A 72 17.58 1.61 7.53
C TYR A 72 18.73 1.27 6.57
N SER A 73 19.40 0.18 6.85
CA SER A 73 20.51 -0.34 6.05
C SER A 73 20.40 -1.85 5.84
N ALA A 74 21.20 -2.41 4.93
CA ALA A 74 21.22 -3.84 4.66
C ALA A 74 21.59 -4.71 5.88
N ARG A 75 22.18 -4.12 6.92
CA ARG A 75 22.55 -4.77 8.19
C ARG A 75 21.79 -4.20 9.39
N GLY A 76 20.93 -3.22 9.16
CA GLY A 76 20.16 -2.56 10.22
C GLY A 76 18.89 -3.34 10.59
N THR A 77 18.28 -2.91 11.68
CA THR A 77 17.04 -3.53 12.21
C THR A 77 15.86 -3.40 11.27
N ARG A 78 15.90 -2.44 10.31
CA ARG A 78 14.86 -2.21 9.28
C ARG A 78 15.24 -2.77 7.91
N LYS A 79 16.07 -3.80 7.87
CA LYS A 79 16.44 -4.51 6.63
C LYS A 79 15.20 -4.98 5.86
N PHE A 80 14.22 -5.57 6.54
CA PHE A 80 12.96 -6.02 5.92
C PHE A 80 12.24 -4.88 5.20
N ASP A 81 12.10 -3.72 5.87
CA ASP A 81 11.43 -2.55 5.30
C ASP A 81 12.18 -2.04 4.04
N CYS A 82 13.52 -1.99 4.09
CA CYS A 82 14.33 -1.61 2.93
C CYS A 82 14.14 -2.58 1.75
N GLU A 83 14.21 -3.89 2.00
CA GLU A 83 14.06 -4.92 0.96
C GLU A 83 12.65 -4.89 0.32
N MET A 84 11.62 -4.62 1.12
CA MET A 84 10.26 -4.50 0.59
C MET A 84 10.08 -3.25 -0.26
N MET A 85 10.63 -2.11 0.15
CA MET A 85 10.62 -0.89 -0.66
C MET A 85 11.46 -1.04 -1.94
N GLU A 86 12.60 -1.76 -1.88
CA GLU A 86 13.38 -2.09 -3.08
C GLU A 86 12.56 -2.92 -4.08
N LYS A 87 11.80 -3.90 -3.60
CA LYS A 87 10.89 -4.71 -4.46
C LYS A 87 9.76 -3.87 -5.04
N ALA A 88 9.14 -3.02 -4.19
CA ALA A 88 8.02 -2.17 -4.60
C ALA A 88 8.41 -1.17 -5.68
N TYR A 89 9.56 -0.52 -5.52
CA TYR A 89 9.98 0.59 -6.39
C TYR A 89 11.07 0.22 -7.40
N GLY A 90 11.61 -1.00 -7.34
CA GLY A 90 12.65 -1.46 -8.27
C GLY A 90 13.98 -0.69 -8.14
N LYS A 91 14.20 0.03 -7.02
CA LYS A 91 15.36 0.86 -6.74
C LYS A 91 15.88 0.58 -5.35
N LYS A 92 17.21 0.56 -5.20
CA LYS A 92 17.84 0.36 -3.90
C LYS A 92 17.40 1.44 -2.91
N PHE A 93 17.00 1.02 -1.69
CA PHE A 93 16.62 1.94 -0.64
C PHE A 93 17.82 2.79 -0.19
N GLN A 94 17.62 4.10 -0.06
CA GLN A 94 18.67 5.06 0.27
C GLN A 94 18.23 5.98 1.40
N VAL A 95 19.16 6.32 2.28
CA VAL A 95 18.99 7.34 3.33
C VAL A 95 19.95 8.49 3.11
N VAL A 96 19.41 9.68 2.90
CA VAL A 96 20.14 10.94 2.71
C VAL A 96 20.00 11.79 3.95
N VAL A 97 21.09 12.00 4.68
CA VAL A 97 21.14 12.92 5.83
C VAL A 97 21.48 14.31 5.30
N THR A 98 20.69 15.30 5.66
CA THR A 98 20.81 16.67 5.14
C THR A 98 20.31 17.70 6.17
N THR A 99 20.24 18.96 5.80
CA THR A 99 19.62 20.02 6.59
C THR A 99 18.12 20.11 6.27
N PRO A 100 17.26 20.63 7.19
CA PRO A 100 15.81 20.75 6.97
C PRO A 100 15.45 21.46 5.66
N GLY A 101 16.11 22.56 5.33
CA GLY A 101 15.86 23.33 4.12
C GLY A 101 16.30 22.68 2.79
N LYS A 102 17.04 21.56 2.85
CA LYS A 102 17.45 20.77 1.67
C LYS A 102 16.61 19.52 1.46
N VAL A 103 15.69 19.21 2.36
CA VAL A 103 14.70 18.16 2.12
C VAL A 103 13.74 18.62 1.04
N PRO A 104 13.50 17.85 -0.02
CA PRO A 104 12.59 18.24 -1.09
C PRO A 104 11.19 18.60 -0.58
N ASP A 105 10.56 19.54 -1.25
CA ASP A 105 9.18 19.93 -0.96
C ASP A 105 8.20 18.80 -1.28
N SER A 106 7.04 18.83 -0.61
CA SER A 106 5.98 17.87 -0.84
C SER A 106 5.45 17.97 -2.27
N ARG A 107 5.42 16.83 -2.95
CA ARG A 107 4.85 16.68 -4.29
C ARG A 107 4.06 15.37 -4.34
N GLU A 108 2.76 15.47 -4.28
CA GLU A 108 1.87 14.30 -4.26
C GLU A 108 1.20 14.11 -5.62
N MET A 109 0.84 12.85 -5.93
CA MET A 109 0.00 12.56 -7.08
C MET A 109 -1.37 13.21 -6.89
N GLN A 110 -1.95 13.72 -7.96
CA GLN A 110 -3.25 14.41 -7.92
C GLN A 110 -4.21 13.79 -8.93
N VAL A 111 -4.46 12.49 -8.79
CA VAL A 111 -5.43 11.80 -9.65
C VAL A 111 -6.79 11.79 -8.96
N ALA A 112 -7.78 12.42 -9.60
CA ALA A 112 -9.16 12.29 -9.16
C ALA A 112 -9.57 10.81 -9.29
N ALA A 113 -10.07 10.23 -8.20
CA ALA A 113 -10.48 8.84 -8.17
C ALA A 113 -12.00 8.72 -8.15
N GLY A 114 -12.52 7.83 -8.98
CA GLY A 114 -13.96 7.56 -9.07
C GLY A 114 -14.77 8.64 -9.81
N GLY A 115 -16.08 8.50 -9.75
CA GLY A 115 -17.02 9.47 -10.34
C GLY A 115 -17.29 9.30 -11.85
N HIS A 116 -16.55 8.47 -12.55
CA HIS A 116 -16.81 8.15 -13.96
C HIS A 116 -17.80 6.98 -14.04
N LEU A 117 -19.05 7.21 -13.69
CA LEU A 117 -20.10 6.17 -13.71
C LEU A 117 -20.72 5.97 -15.09
N GLU A 118 -20.53 6.91 -16.01
CA GLU A 118 -21.11 6.90 -17.36
C GLU A 118 -20.47 5.83 -18.25
N GLY A 119 -21.25 5.27 -19.16
CA GLY A 119 -20.79 4.27 -20.13
C GLY A 119 -20.80 2.84 -19.60
N CYS A 120 -20.11 1.95 -20.33
CA CYS A 120 -20.06 0.52 -20.09
C CYS A 120 -18.69 0.14 -19.51
N ARG A 121 -18.68 -0.39 -18.29
CA ARG A 121 -17.45 -0.64 -17.56
C ARG A 121 -17.41 -2.05 -16.99
N ILE A 122 -16.22 -2.60 -16.85
CA ILE A 122 -16.00 -3.85 -16.13
C ILE A 122 -15.19 -3.52 -14.87
N GLY A 123 -15.70 -3.98 -13.72
CA GLY A 123 -14.97 -4.02 -12.46
C GLY A 123 -14.58 -5.44 -12.11
N PHE A 124 -13.38 -5.68 -11.55
CA PHE A 124 -13.03 -6.99 -11.01
C PHE A 124 -12.16 -6.84 -9.75
N ASP A 125 -12.24 -7.86 -8.88
CA ASP A 125 -11.45 -7.96 -7.66
C ASP A 125 -10.82 -9.35 -7.56
N LEU A 126 -9.51 -9.40 -7.28
CA LEU A 126 -8.73 -10.62 -7.19
C LEU A 126 -8.41 -10.92 -5.73
N GLY A 127 -9.25 -11.75 -5.11
CA GLY A 127 -9.05 -12.27 -3.77
C GLY A 127 -8.16 -13.51 -3.73
N ALA A 128 -7.90 -13.99 -2.53
CA ALA A 128 -7.03 -15.14 -2.26
C ALA A 128 -7.65 -16.50 -2.54
N SER A 129 -8.99 -16.59 -2.44
CA SER A 129 -9.82 -17.80 -2.59
C SER A 129 -10.81 -17.72 -3.74
N ASP A 130 -11.16 -16.52 -4.13
CA ASP A 130 -12.12 -16.21 -5.17
C ASP A 130 -11.72 -14.93 -5.90
N TYR A 131 -12.28 -14.73 -7.09
CA TYR A 131 -12.29 -13.45 -7.78
C TYR A 131 -13.72 -13.05 -8.12
N LYS A 132 -13.95 -11.75 -8.16
CA LYS A 132 -15.24 -11.16 -8.49
C LYS A 132 -15.13 -10.36 -9.76
N VAL A 133 -16.19 -10.35 -10.56
CA VAL A 133 -16.30 -9.51 -11.75
C VAL A 133 -17.70 -8.95 -11.86
N SER A 134 -17.81 -7.68 -12.30
CA SER A 134 -19.08 -7.01 -12.52
C SER A 134 -19.06 -6.24 -13.84
N ALA A 135 -20.15 -6.33 -14.60
CA ALA A 135 -20.43 -5.46 -15.73
C ALA A 135 -21.40 -4.37 -15.28
N VAL A 136 -21.09 -3.12 -15.63
CA VAL A 136 -21.81 -1.92 -15.18
C VAL A 136 -22.16 -1.05 -16.38
N ILE A 137 -23.42 -0.59 -16.45
CA ILE A 137 -23.88 0.41 -17.44
C ILE A 137 -24.36 1.64 -16.69
N ASN A 138 -23.72 2.78 -16.93
CA ASN A 138 -24.06 4.07 -16.29
C ASN A 138 -24.16 4.01 -14.76
N GLY A 139 -23.25 3.25 -14.12
CA GLY A 139 -23.21 3.10 -12.68
C GLY A 139 -24.08 1.96 -12.12
N GLU A 140 -24.93 1.35 -12.91
CA GLU A 140 -25.80 0.25 -12.49
C GLU A 140 -25.21 -1.11 -12.88
N PRO A 141 -25.06 -2.07 -11.94
CA PRO A 141 -24.57 -3.40 -12.24
C PRO A 141 -25.62 -4.19 -13.04
N VAL A 142 -25.23 -4.68 -14.22
CA VAL A 142 -26.06 -5.54 -15.07
C VAL A 142 -25.67 -7.01 -15.01
N PHE A 143 -24.47 -7.30 -14.49
CA PHE A 143 -23.97 -8.65 -14.26
C PHE A 143 -22.94 -8.62 -13.12
N THR A 144 -22.97 -9.64 -12.28
CA THR A 144 -21.96 -9.86 -11.22
C THR A 144 -21.76 -11.35 -11.03
N GLU A 145 -20.51 -11.78 -10.94
CA GLU A 145 -20.13 -13.17 -10.71
C GLU A 145 -18.98 -13.25 -9.73
N GLU A 146 -19.04 -14.26 -8.86
CA GLU A 146 -17.94 -14.66 -7.98
C GLU A 146 -17.52 -16.07 -8.36
N THR A 147 -16.22 -16.29 -8.54
CA THR A 147 -15.67 -17.58 -8.98
C THR A 147 -14.53 -17.99 -8.05
N PRO A 148 -14.60 -19.20 -7.44
CA PRO A 148 -13.48 -19.76 -6.68
C PRO A 148 -12.26 -20.00 -7.58
N TRP A 149 -11.06 -19.77 -7.04
CA TRP A 149 -9.78 -20.09 -7.67
C TRP A 149 -8.69 -20.35 -6.64
N ASP A 150 -7.54 -20.88 -7.08
CA ASP A 150 -6.41 -21.14 -6.19
C ASP A 150 -5.12 -20.52 -6.77
N PRO A 151 -4.95 -19.20 -6.71
CA PRO A 151 -3.83 -18.50 -7.33
C PRO A 151 -2.52 -18.71 -6.58
N LYS A 152 -2.59 -18.87 -5.24
CA LYS A 152 -1.41 -18.92 -4.38
C LYS A 152 -0.52 -20.15 -4.60
N ASN A 153 -1.09 -21.23 -5.14
CA ASN A 153 -0.42 -22.49 -5.37
C ASN A 153 -0.06 -22.71 -6.84
N GLN A 154 -0.33 -21.74 -7.72
CA GLN A 154 -0.08 -21.86 -9.15
C GLN A 154 1.27 -21.27 -9.54
N ALA A 155 2.16 -22.12 -10.01
CA ALA A 155 3.50 -21.72 -10.47
C ALA A 155 3.51 -21.16 -11.90
N ASN A 156 2.43 -21.37 -12.68
CA ASN A 156 2.31 -20.86 -14.05
C ASN A 156 1.43 -19.61 -14.10
N SER A 157 1.99 -18.49 -14.54
CA SER A 157 1.28 -17.22 -14.67
C SER A 157 0.12 -17.24 -15.68
N GLU A 158 0.12 -18.20 -16.63
CA GLU A 158 -1.00 -18.34 -17.58
C GLU A 158 -2.28 -18.79 -16.89
N TYR A 159 -2.21 -19.50 -15.75
CA TYR A 159 -3.38 -19.79 -14.93
C TYR A 159 -4.10 -18.49 -14.53
N HIS A 160 -3.36 -17.56 -13.95
CA HIS A 160 -3.91 -16.25 -13.51
C HIS A 160 -4.47 -15.48 -14.71
N TYR A 161 -3.69 -15.42 -15.81
CA TYR A 161 -4.14 -14.72 -17.02
C TYR A 161 -5.45 -15.30 -17.57
N HIS A 162 -5.57 -16.62 -17.70
CA HIS A 162 -6.76 -17.26 -18.26
C HIS A 162 -8.00 -17.04 -17.39
N HIS A 163 -7.87 -17.16 -16.06
CA HIS A 163 -8.98 -16.89 -15.16
C HIS A 163 -9.46 -15.44 -15.24
N ILE A 164 -8.55 -14.47 -15.20
CA ILE A 164 -8.88 -13.05 -15.30
C ILE A 164 -9.50 -12.74 -16.69
N SER A 165 -8.86 -13.18 -17.76
CA SER A 165 -9.35 -12.95 -19.13
C SER A 165 -10.74 -13.56 -19.33
N ALA A 166 -10.96 -14.80 -18.88
CA ALA A 166 -12.27 -15.46 -18.98
C ALA A 166 -13.35 -14.69 -18.21
N ALA A 167 -13.04 -14.20 -16.99
CA ALA A 167 -13.97 -13.37 -16.22
C ALA A 167 -14.34 -12.08 -16.94
N LEU A 168 -13.35 -11.38 -17.49
CA LEU A 168 -13.59 -10.15 -18.26
C LEU A 168 -14.47 -10.40 -19.49
N HIS A 169 -14.25 -11.49 -20.23
CA HIS A 169 -15.08 -11.86 -21.39
C HIS A 169 -16.51 -12.22 -20.98
N ARG A 170 -16.72 -12.93 -19.86
CA ARG A 170 -18.07 -13.19 -19.34
C ARG A 170 -18.79 -11.91 -19.00
N ALA A 171 -18.15 -10.98 -18.30
CA ALA A 171 -18.73 -9.68 -17.97
C ALA A 171 -19.04 -8.86 -19.25
N ALA A 172 -18.13 -8.84 -20.23
CA ALA A 172 -18.31 -8.12 -21.49
C ALA A 172 -19.49 -8.61 -22.30
N ALA A 173 -19.85 -9.90 -22.21
CA ALA A 173 -21.03 -10.46 -22.91
C ALA A 173 -22.35 -9.82 -22.49
N HIS A 174 -22.38 -9.12 -21.35
CA HIS A 174 -23.55 -8.38 -20.85
C HIS A 174 -23.51 -6.88 -21.20
N LEU A 175 -22.52 -6.43 -21.94
CA LEU A 175 -22.33 -5.03 -22.31
C LEU A 175 -22.40 -4.85 -23.84
N PRO A 176 -22.96 -3.76 -24.35
CA PRO A 176 -22.90 -3.45 -25.77
C PRO A 176 -21.49 -3.09 -26.27
N ARG A 177 -20.62 -2.64 -25.38
CA ARG A 177 -19.21 -2.33 -25.58
C ARG A 177 -18.52 -2.26 -24.23
N VAL A 178 -17.21 -2.16 -24.21
CA VAL A 178 -16.43 -1.90 -22.99
C VAL A 178 -15.67 -0.59 -23.17
N ASP A 179 -15.93 0.39 -22.29
CA ASP A 179 -15.32 1.72 -22.36
C ASP A 179 -14.10 1.82 -21.44
N ALA A 180 -14.07 1.09 -20.32
CA ALA A 180 -12.94 1.01 -19.40
C ALA A 180 -13.02 -0.22 -18.49
N ILE A 181 -11.88 -0.61 -17.93
CA ILE A 181 -11.75 -1.72 -16.98
C ILE A 181 -11.08 -1.20 -15.71
N GLY A 182 -11.66 -1.51 -14.55
CA GLY A 182 -11.07 -1.25 -13.23
C GLY A 182 -10.87 -2.55 -12.48
N GLY A 183 -9.72 -2.73 -11.85
CA GLY A 183 -9.45 -3.93 -11.06
C GLY A 183 -8.82 -3.63 -9.71
N SER A 184 -9.06 -4.52 -8.74
CA SER A 184 -8.37 -4.54 -7.47
C SER A 184 -7.67 -5.88 -7.24
N THR A 185 -6.61 -5.82 -6.45
CA THR A 185 -5.87 -6.99 -5.99
C THR A 185 -5.11 -6.68 -4.71
N ALA A 186 -4.95 -7.69 -3.85
CA ALA A 186 -4.06 -7.58 -2.71
C ALA A 186 -2.61 -7.42 -3.17
N GLY A 187 -1.84 -6.60 -2.43
CA GLY A 187 -0.42 -6.36 -2.66
C GLY A 187 -0.12 -5.06 -3.41
N ILE A 188 1.13 -4.88 -3.78
CA ILE A 188 1.64 -3.64 -4.35
C ILE A 188 1.56 -3.69 -5.87
N VAL A 189 0.77 -2.80 -6.44
CA VAL A 189 0.67 -2.58 -7.89
C VAL A 189 1.11 -1.15 -8.21
N VAL A 190 2.03 -1.01 -9.16
CA VAL A 190 2.52 0.30 -9.61
C VAL A 190 2.42 0.33 -11.14
N ASP A 191 1.71 1.31 -11.66
CA ASP A 191 1.52 1.48 -13.12
C ASP A 191 1.04 0.19 -13.82
N ASN A 192 -0.01 -0.43 -13.28
CA ASN A 192 -0.58 -1.71 -13.75
C ASN A 192 0.44 -2.87 -13.78
N GLU A 193 1.54 -2.77 -13.07
CA GLU A 193 2.49 -3.87 -12.86
C GLU A 193 2.48 -4.34 -11.40
N ILE A 194 2.40 -5.65 -11.22
CA ILE A 194 2.51 -6.28 -9.91
C ILE A 194 3.95 -6.18 -9.43
N ARG A 195 4.17 -5.57 -8.27
CA ARG A 195 5.48 -5.49 -7.62
C ARG A 195 5.63 -6.55 -6.53
N VAL A 196 4.63 -6.66 -5.68
CA VAL A 196 4.56 -7.67 -4.61
C VAL A 196 3.10 -8.09 -4.49
N ALA A 197 2.81 -9.39 -4.62
CA ALA A 197 1.47 -9.89 -4.35
C ALA A 197 1.51 -11.36 -3.93
N SER A 198 0.79 -11.68 -2.86
CA SER A 198 0.70 -13.03 -2.32
C SER A 198 0.04 -14.02 -3.29
N LEU A 199 -0.82 -13.53 -4.17
CA LEU A 199 -1.50 -14.34 -5.20
C LEU A 199 -0.53 -14.97 -6.21
N PHE A 200 0.67 -14.40 -6.38
CA PHE A 200 1.69 -14.81 -7.33
C PHE A 200 2.91 -15.47 -6.66
N ARG A 201 2.79 -15.83 -5.36
CA ARG A 201 3.94 -16.30 -4.56
C ARG A 201 4.56 -17.61 -5.04
N ALA A 202 3.78 -18.49 -5.70
CA ALA A 202 4.28 -19.76 -6.22
C ALA A 202 5.00 -19.63 -7.56
N ILE A 203 4.91 -18.47 -8.23
CA ILE A 203 5.57 -18.24 -9.51
C ILE A 203 7.07 -18.11 -9.29
N PRO A 204 7.89 -18.91 -9.99
CA PRO A 204 9.34 -18.84 -9.89
C PRO A 204 9.87 -17.44 -10.19
N LYS A 205 10.94 -17.02 -9.48
CA LYS A 205 11.53 -15.68 -9.66
C LYS A 205 11.88 -15.34 -11.09
N LYS A 206 12.36 -16.33 -11.88
CA LYS A 206 12.69 -16.17 -13.30
C LYS A 206 11.49 -15.84 -14.18
N ASP A 207 10.28 -16.30 -13.80
CA ASP A 207 9.04 -16.16 -14.56
C ASP A 207 8.20 -14.98 -14.05
N PHE A 208 8.51 -14.46 -12.87
CA PHE A 208 7.80 -13.35 -12.25
C PHE A 208 7.74 -12.06 -13.10
N PRO A 209 8.80 -11.66 -13.85
CA PRO A 209 8.71 -10.49 -14.72
C PRO A 209 7.61 -10.56 -15.79
N ARG A 210 7.24 -11.78 -16.23
CA ARG A 210 6.10 -12.00 -17.13
C ARG A 210 4.78 -11.88 -16.40
N ALA A 211 4.66 -12.51 -15.23
CA ALA A 211 3.49 -12.44 -14.38
C ALA A 211 3.18 -11.00 -13.94
N ALA A 212 4.21 -10.24 -13.57
CA ALA A 212 4.08 -8.84 -13.17
C ALA A 212 3.37 -7.96 -14.22
N LYS A 213 3.46 -8.33 -15.50
CA LYS A 213 2.90 -7.56 -16.62
C LYS A 213 1.53 -8.07 -17.11
N ILE A 214 0.87 -8.96 -16.38
CA ILE A 214 -0.43 -9.55 -16.78
C ILE A 214 -1.46 -8.44 -17.09
N PHE A 215 -1.59 -7.42 -16.25
CA PHE A 215 -2.56 -6.36 -16.47
C PHE A 215 -2.20 -5.45 -17.65
N LYS A 216 -0.92 -5.22 -17.91
CA LYS A 216 -0.48 -4.52 -19.12
C LYS A 216 -0.74 -5.34 -20.39
N ARG A 217 -0.68 -6.68 -20.29
CA ARG A 217 -1.08 -7.57 -21.39
C ARG A 217 -2.58 -7.43 -21.67
N ILE A 218 -3.42 -7.54 -20.65
CA ILE A 218 -4.86 -7.39 -20.75
C ILE A 218 -5.23 -6.00 -21.30
N GLN A 219 -4.62 -4.93 -20.80
CA GLN A 219 -4.85 -3.58 -21.29
C GLN A 219 -4.60 -3.43 -22.78
N ARG A 220 -3.52 -4.04 -23.29
CA ARG A 220 -3.21 -4.02 -24.74
C ARG A 220 -4.20 -4.85 -25.57
N GLU A 221 -4.63 -5.99 -25.08
CA GLU A 221 -5.57 -6.87 -25.76
C GLU A 221 -6.96 -6.25 -25.86
N TRP A 222 -7.43 -5.61 -24.80
CA TRP A 222 -8.73 -4.95 -24.76
C TRP A 222 -8.73 -3.57 -25.44
N ASN A 223 -7.56 -2.94 -25.55
CA ASN A 223 -7.37 -1.61 -26.13
C ASN A 223 -8.30 -0.54 -25.53
N VAL A 224 -8.56 -0.62 -24.24
CA VAL A 224 -9.32 0.35 -23.44
C VAL A 224 -8.51 0.78 -22.21
N PRO A 225 -8.84 1.93 -21.59
CA PRO A 225 -8.25 2.29 -20.31
C PRO A 225 -8.44 1.17 -19.28
N LEU A 226 -7.34 0.77 -18.62
CA LEU A 226 -7.36 -0.18 -17.53
C LEU A 226 -6.57 0.41 -16.35
N VAL A 227 -7.15 0.35 -15.15
CA VAL A 227 -6.50 0.79 -13.92
C VAL A 227 -6.58 -0.32 -12.89
N MET A 228 -5.42 -0.68 -12.35
CA MET A 228 -5.31 -1.59 -11.21
C MET A 228 -4.96 -0.82 -9.94
N MET A 229 -5.60 -1.16 -8.85
CA MET A 229 -5.39 -0.56 -7.54
C MET A 229 -5.21 -1.65 -6.47
N ASN A 230 -4.65 -1.25 -5.33
CA ASN A 230 -4.69 -2.09 -4.13
C ASN A 230 -6.14 -2.19 -3.62
N ASP A 231 -6.49 -3.34 -3.04
CA ASP A 231 -7.82 -3.61 -2.47
C ASP A 231 -8.20 -2.62 -1.34
N GLY A 232 -7.23 -2.15 -0.56
CA GLY A 232 -7.43 -1.11 0.44
C GLY A 232 -7.83 0.24 -0.17
N ASP A 233 -7.19 0.67 -1.26
CA ASP A 233 -7.55 1.91 -1.94
C ASP A 233 -8.96 1.83 -2.54
N VAL A 234 -9.34 0.68 -3.09
CA VAL A 234 -10.70 0.45 -3.59
C VAL A 234 -11.73 0.45 -2.46
N THR A 235 -11.37 -0.10 -1.27
CA THR A 235 -12.21 -0.03 -0.07
C THR A 235 -12.48 1.41 0.36
N ALA A 236 -11.44 2.26 0.38
CA ALA A 236 -11.60 3.68 0.69
C ALA A 236 -12.46 4.41 -0.35
N LEU A 237 -12.25 4.12 -1.63
CA LEU A 237 -13.02 4.67 -2.73
C LEU A 237 -14.50 4.27 -2.65
N ALA A 238 -14.80 2.99 -2.44
CA ALA A 238 -16.15 2.47 -2.32
C ALA A 238 -16.88 3.09 -1.11
N GLY A 239 -16.19 3.19 0.05
CA GLY A 239 -16.72 3.87 1.22
C GLY A 239 -17.01 5.35 0.96
N ALA A 240 -16.12 6.06 0.29
CA ALA A 240 -16.29 7.47 -0.05
C ALA A 240 -17.50 7.69 -0.98
N LEU A 241 -17.67 6.84 -1.99
CA LEU A 241 -18.79 6.90 -2.93
C LEU A 241 -20.12 6.57 -2.23
N SER A 242 -20.17 5.50 -1.45
CA SER A 242 -21.36 5.06 -0.72
C SER A 242 -21.84 6.10 0.29
N LEU A 243 -20.90 6.66 1.07
CA LEU A 243 -21.22 7.67 2.10
C LEU A 243 -21.28 9.09 1.54
N LYS A 244 -20.96 9.31 0.27
CA LYS A 244 -20.82 10.63 -0.36
C LYS A 244 -19.90 11.55 0.43
N LYS A 245 -18.79 11.03 0.93
CA LYS A 245 -17.80 11.72 1.77
C LYS A 245 -16.44 11.72 1.10
N LYS A 246 -15.63 12.72 1.42
CA LYS A 246 -14.22 12.83 1.04
C LYS A 246 -13.36 12.91 2.29
N GLY A 247 -12.03 12.75 2.17
CA GLY A 247 -11.14 12.73 3.31
C GLY A 247 -11.35 11.48 4.16
N MET A 248 -11.29 10.31 3.55
CA MET A 248 -11.58 9.03 4.18
C MET A 248 -10.36 8.12 4.20
N LEU A 249 -10.16 7.47 5.34
CA LEU A 249 -9.33 6.29 5.49
C LEU A 249 -10.25 5.08 5.49
N GLY A 250 -10.08 4.18 4.53
CA GLY A 250 -10.71 2.87 4.51
C GLY A 250 -9.76 1.82 5.08
N ILE A 251 -10.24 0.94 5.95
CA ILE A 251 -9.48 -0.19 6.47
C ILE A 251 -10.30 -1.45 6.25
N ALA A 252 -9.74 -2.39 5.51
CA ALA A 252 -10.29 -3.73 5.34
C ALA A 252 -9.60 -4.68 6.33
N MET A 253 -10.38 -5.28 7.22
CA MET A 253 -9.92 -6.20 8.26
C MET A 253 -10.18 -7.64 7.81
N GLY A 254 -9.31 -8.15 6.93
CA GLY A 254 -9.32 -9.53 6.45
C GLY A 254 -8.36 -10.43 7.24
N SER A 255 -7.75 -11.41 6.56
CA SER A 255 -6.66 -12.24 7.14
C SER A 255 -5.43 -11.40 7.53
N SER A 256 -5.28 -10.23 6.94
CA SER A 256 -4.36 -9.16 7.30
C SER A 256 -5.13 -7.83 7.24
N GLU A 257 -4.44 -6.71 7.39
CA GLU A 257 -4.98 -5.37 7.21
C GLU A 257 -4.66 -4.88 5.80
N ALA A 258 -5.64 -4.25 5.14
CA ALA A 258 -5.43 -3.45 3.94
C ALA A 258 -5.99 -2.05 4.17
N GLY A 259 -5.22 -1.03 3.81
CA GLY A 259 -5.61 0.36 3.99
C GLY A 259 -5.71 1.11 2.66
N GLY A 260 -6.51 2.17 2.63
CA GLY A 260 -6.60 3.09 1.52
C GLY A 260 -6.98 4.47 2.00
N PHE A 261 -6.50 5.51 1.33
CA PHE A 261 -6.74 6.88 1.72
C PHE A 261 -7.18 7.74 0.53
N MET A 262 -8.32 8.39 0.69
CA MET A 262 -8.80 9.45 -0.20
C MET A 262 -8.71 10.81 0.51
N ASP A 263 -8.12 11.80 -0.12
CA ASP A 263 -7.98 13.14 0.47
C ASP A 263 -9.30 13.93 0.48
N LYS A 264 -9.27 15.12 1.12
CA LYS A 264 -10.44 16.01 1.21
C LYS A 264 -10.91 16.55 -0.15
N GLN A 265 -10.09 16.47 -1.18
CA GLN A 265 -10.45 16.83 -2.56
C GLN A 265 -11.05 15.64 -3.34
N GLY A 266 -11.02 14.43 -2.77
CA GLY A 266 -11.50 13.21 -3.43
C GLY A 266 -10.47 12.59 -4.36
N ARG A 267 -9.16 12.72 -4.03
CA ARG A 267 -8.06 12.21 -4.84
C ARG A 267 -7.37 11.04 -4.13
N ILE A 268 -6.92 10.08 -4.90
CA ILE A 268 -5.97 9.06 -4.47
C ILE A 268 -4.56 9.59 -4.74
N LEU A 269 -3.69 9.52 -3.73
CA LEU A 269 -2.41 10.22 -3.72
C LEU A 269 -1.24 9.33 -4.19
N GLY A 270 -1.52 8.09 -4.59
CA GLY A 270 -0.50 7.12 -4.97
C GLY A 270 0.40 6.72 -3.80
N TRP A 271 -0.15 6.73 -2.58
CA TRP A 271 0.51 6.23 -1.39
C TRP A 271 0.49 4.71 -1.38
N LEU A 272 1.44 4.11 -0.67
CA LEU A 272 1.57 2.64 -0.60
C LEU A 272 0.41 2.01 0.18
N ASN A 273 -0.01 2.65 1.27
CA ASN A 273 -1.10 2.24 2.16
C ASN A 273 -1.02 0.79 2.70
N GLU A 274 0.17 0.19 2.74
CA GLU A 274 0.41 -1.13 3.35
C GLU A 274 0.46 -1.01 4.88
N LEU A 275 -0.67 -0.64 5.48
CA LEU A 275 -0.79 -0.32 6.90
C LEU A 275 -0.57 -1.54 7.81
N ALA A 276 -0.67 -2.75 7.27
CA ALA A 276 -0.36 -4.00 7.97
C ALA A 276 1.02 -3.98 8.66
N PHE A 277 2.00 -3.28 8.07
CA PHE A 277 3.35 -3.15 8.61
C PHE A 277 3.63 -1.78 9.25
N ALA A 278 2.65 -0.87 9.24
CA ALA A 278 2.77 0.42 9.90
C ALA A 278 2.75 0.25 11.43
N PRO A 279 3.58 0.98 12.19
CA PRO A 279 3.58 0.88 13.66
C PRO A 279 2.34 1.59 14.24
N VAL A 280 1.56 0.85 15.03
CA VAL A 280 0.34 1.34 15.71
C VAL A 280 0.41 1.20 17.23
N ASP A 281 1.27 0.32 17.75
CA ASP A 281 1.55 0.18 19.17
C ASP A 281 3.04 0.36 19.43
N TYR A 282 3.37 1.35 20.25
CA TYR A 282 4.76 1.67 20.62
C TYR A 282 5.23 1.02 21.91
N ASN A 283 4.40 0.15 22.51
CA ASN A 283 4.80 -0.59 23.71
C ASN A 283 5.96 -1.53 23.37
N PRO A 284 7.10 -1.49 24.12
CA PRO A 284 8.21 -2.42 23.92
C PRO A 284 7.83 -3.90 24.08
N ALA A 285 6.76 -4.19 24.83
CA ALA A 285 6.22 -5.53 25.02
C ALA A 285 5.13 -5.91 24.00
N ALA A 286 4.82 -5.04 23.03
CA ALA A 286 3.86 -5.35 21.98
C ALA A 286 4.22 -6.63 21.22
N ALA A 287 3.22 -7.34 20.70
CA ALA A 287 3.42 -8.57 19.94
C ALA A 287 4.31 -8.30 18.70
N ALA A 288 5.16 -9.27 18.37
CA ALA A 288 5.99 -9.23 17.17
C ALA A 288 5.26 -9.87 15.99
N ASP A 289 5.38 -9.26 14.83
CA ASP A 289 4.90 -9.80 13.58
C ASP A 289 5.88 -10.84 13.02
N GLU A 290 5.36 -11.95 12.53
CA GLU A 290 6.14 -13.09 12.05
C GLU A 290 6.95 -12.80 10.77
N TRP A 291 6.55 -11.80 9.98
CA TRP A 291 7.19 -11.47 8.71
C TRP A 291 8.26 -10.41 8.86
N SER A 292 7.90 -9.29 9.45
CA SER A 292 8.80 -8.16 9.64
C SER A 292 9.68 -8.29 10.89
N MET A 293 9.32 -9.22 11.79
CA MET A 293 9.90 -9.34 13.14
C MET A 293 9.75 -8.06 13.98
N ASP A 294 8.97 -7.08 13.50
CA ASP A 294 8.72 -5.84 14.22
C ASP A 294 7.52 -5.95 15.18
N ARG A 295 7.52 -5.09 16.19
CA ARG A 295 6.50 -5.09 17.23
C ARG A 295 5.45 -4.01 16.97
N GLY A 296 4.19 -4.34 17.32
CA GLY A 296 3.13 -3.36 17.32
C GLY A 296 2.71 -2.87 15.95
N VAL A 297 2.78 -3.71 14.92
CA VAL A 297 2.36 -3.37 13.56
C VAL A 297 0.87 -3.60 13.35
N GLY A 298 0.27 -2.87 12.40
CA GLY A 298 -1.16 -2.79 12.17
C GLY A 298 -1.87 -4.14 12.01
N ALA A 299 -1.30 -5.10 11.28
CA ALA A 299 -1.87 -6.42 11.08
C ALA A 299 -2.16 -7.19 12.38
N LEU A 300 -1.45 -6.89 13.47
CA LEU A 300 -1.65 -7.53 14.77
C LEU A 300 -2.81 -6.94 15.56
N TYR A 301 -3.39 -5.81 15.10
CA TYR A 301 -4.46 -5.05 15.75
C TYR A 301 -5.71 -4.93 14.90
N PHE A 302 -5.55 -4.80 13.58
CA PHE A 302 -6.63 -4.54 12.64
C PHE A 302 -6.81 -5.69 11.63
N SER A 303 -7.02 -6.92 12.15
CA SER A 303 -7.25 -8.10 11.31
C SER A 303 -8.19 -9.10 12.00
N GLN A 304 -8.75 -10.03 11.24
CA GLN A 304 -9.51 -11.16 11.81
C GLN A 304 -8.65 -12.01 12.76
N GLN A 305 -7.35 -12.14 12.50
CA GLN A 305 -6.43 -12.85 13.39
C GLN A 305 -6.31 -12.16 14.76
N ALA A 306 -6.31 -10.82 14.79
CA ALA A 306 -6.34 -10.07 16.04
C ALA A 306 -7.62 -10.32 16.81
N VAL A 307 -8.78 -10.31 16.14
CA VAL A 307 -10.07 -10.63 16.74
C VAL A 307 -10.05 -12.05 17.30
N ASN A 308 -9.62 -13.04 16.52
CA ASN A 308 -9.56 -14.45 16.94
C ASN A 308 -8.67 -14.67 18.17
N LYS A 309 -7.60 -13.88 18.34
CA LYS A 309 -6.76 -13.91 19.55
C LYS A 309 -7.46 -13.33 20.78
N LEU A 310 -8.34 -12.35 20.58
CA LEU A 310 -9.07 -11.70 21.67
C LEU A 310 -10.31 -12.48 22.13
N LEU A 311 -10.96 -13.25 21.26
CA LEU A 311 -12.17 -14.01 21.58
C LEU A 311 -12.01 -14.91 22.80
N PRO A 312 -10.97 -15.76 22.92
CA PRO A 312 -10.77 -16.59 24.10
C PRO A 312 -10.56 -15.79 25.38
N ALA A 313 -9.81 -14.65 25.28
CA ALA A 313 -9.57 -13.76 26.42
C ALA A 313 -10.86 -13.06 26.89
N ALA A 314 -11.83 -12.86 26.00
CA ALA A 314 -13.15 -12.33 26.30
C ALA A 314 -14.17 -13.40 26.71
N GLY A 315 -13.76 -14.68 26.79
CA GLY A 315 -14.67 -15.79 27.11
C GLY A 315 -15.68 -16.15 26.01
N ILE A 316 -15.39 -15.72 24.77
CA ILE A 316 -16.20 -16.00 23.58
C ILE A 316 -15.58 -17.18 22.83
N GLN A 317 -16.42 -18.21 22.53
CA GLN A 317 -16.02 -19.40 21.76
C GLN A 317 -16.36 -19.26 20.29
#